data_4a0f75ed68684774efda5a4a21a44e0b
#
_entry.id   4a0f75ed68684774efda5a4a21a44e0b
#
_cell.length_a   1.000
_cell.length_b   1.000
_cell.length_c   1.000
_cell.angle_alpha   90.00
_cell.angle_beta   90.00
_cell.angle_gamma   90.00
#
_symmetry.space_group_name_H-M   'P 1'
#
loop_
_entity.id
_entity.type
_entity.pdbx_description
1 polymer ?
#
loop_
_entity_poly.entity_id
_entity_poly.type
_entity_poly.pdbx_seq_one_letter_code
_entity_poly.pdbx_strand_id
1 'polypeptide(L)'
;MHVEVRADGKVLLATTVALNAAEPVSVAWQKPDALVTITITANGKTIASYTEEKPDQLKKPPVKDPMPLAAEVQSADELYMAGLHVEQYRDPAVMPDAYFLEGLKRDPRHAGCLLGMAAYCYRMALLSEAENYARRAIKRLTKFNARIPSGDAYYQLGLILEAEGKTDEAYDYYRQAAWVGSSVSKAMTRTACIDLARSDYEEAIAHTKQVLTHDAKNPLAPVVLALSYRALGETEKADDVIEAGRQDDCFHMLLRWLSGMSEAHFFSKMDSEPAQTTLDMAFDLLSMGQAAQ
;
A
#
# COMPACT_ATOMS: atom_id res chain seq x y z
N MET A 1 8.99 -3.63 28.82
CA MET A 1 7.94 -4.67 28.73
C MET A 1 8.33 -5.84 29.61
N HIS A 2 7.38 -6.51 30.20
CA HIS A 2 7.62 -7.71 31.02
C HIS A 2 7.26 -8.95 30.21
N VAL A 3 8.18 -9.90 30.12
CA VAL A 3 8.03 -11.17 29.40
C VAL A 3 7.98 -12.29 30.44
N GLU A 4 6.96 -13.10 30.39
CA GLU A 4 6.79 -14.25 31.26
C GLU A 4 6.55 -15.51 30.42
N VAL A 5 7.25 -16.58 30.75
CA VAL A 5 7.09 -17.92 30.15
C VAL A 5 6.62 -18.87 31.25
N ARG A 6 5.54 -19.58 31.01
CA ARG A 6 4.96 -20.60 31.94
C ARG A 6 4.85 -21.95 31.25
N ALA A 7 5.05 -23.00 32.00
CA ALA A 7 4.62 -24.36 31.68
C ALA A 7 4.00 -25.01 32.89
N ASP A 8 2.92 -25.75 32.70
CA ASP A 8 2.18 -26.48 33.75
C ASP A 8 1.87 -25.58 34.97
N GLY A 9 1.52 -24.32 34.73
CA GLY A 9 1.22 -23.33 35.78
C GLY A 9 2.44 -22.74 36.51
N LYS A 10 3.65 -23.22 36.25
CA LYS A 10 4.89 -22.69 36.84
C LYS A 10 5.55 -21.66 35.94
N VAL A 11 6.08 -20.60 36.54
CA VAL A 11 6.88 -19.60 35.85
C VAL A 11 8.27 -20.19 35.60
N LEU A 12 8.68 -20.26 34.33
CA LEU A 12 10.00 -20.75 33.93
C LEU A 12 10.96 -19.57 33.70
N LEU A 13 10.43 -18.47 33.22
CA LEU A 13 11.16 -17.24 32.99
C LEU A 13 10.24 -16.05 33.29
N ALA A 14 10.78 -15.07 33.98
CA ALA A 14 10.17 -13.75 34.10
C ALA A 14 11.27 -12.71 34.02
N THR A 15 11.19 -11.83 33.01
CA THR A 15 12.21 -10.81 32.79
C THR A 15 11.57 -9.52 32.29
N THR A 16 12.28 -8.41 32.49
CA THR A 16 11.86 -7.11 31.96
C THR A 16 12.87 -6.65 30.91
N VAL A 17 12.39 -6.31 29.74
CA VAL A 17 13.19 -5.82 28.63
C VAL A 17 12.81 -4.39 28.29
N ALA A 18 13.79 -3.54 28.01
CA ALA A 18 13.58 -2.26 27.38
C ALA A 18 13.48 -2.48 25.87
N LEU A 19 12.49 -1.87 25.24
CA LEU A 19 12.34 -1.89 23.78
C LEU A 19 12.52 -0.49 23.27
N ASN A 20 13.36 -0.35 22.26
CA ASN A 20 13.47 0.85 21.42
C ASN A 20 12.81 0.58 20.08
N ALA A 21 12.34 1.61 19.43
CA ALA A 21 11.75 1.50 18.10
C ALA A 21 12.78 0.92 17.11
N ALA A 22 12.35 -0.06 16.32
CA ALA A 22 13.15 -0.74 15.31
C ALA A 22 14.38 -1.53 15.82
N GLU A 23 14.47 -1.78 17.13
CA GLU A 23 15.53 -2.59 17.72
C GLU A 23 14.94 -3.90 18.26
N PRO A 24 15.15 -5.05 17.60
CA PRO A 24 14.67 -6.33 18.09
C PRO A 24 15.45 -6.73 19.36
N VAL A 25 14.70 -7.24 20.35
CA VAL A 25 15.29 -7.79 21.58
C VAL A 25 15.03 -9.29 21.61
N SER A 26 16.10 -10.06 21.79
CA SER A 26 16.02 -11.52 21.94
C SER A 26 16.19 -11.91 23.41
N VAL A 27 15.31 -12.75 23.90
CA VAL A 27 15.40 -13.34 25.25
C VAL A 27 15.64 -14.82 25.10
N ALA A 28 16.86 -15.24 25.43
CA ALA A 28 17.22 -16.67 25.40
C ALA A 28 16.72 -17.40 26.65
N TRP A 29 16.13 -18.58 26.46
CA TRP A 29 15.72 -19.47 27.53
C TRP A 29 15.74 -20.93 27.06
N GLN A 30 15.74 -21.88 28.00
CA GLN A 30 15.69 -23.30 27.67
C GLN A 30 14.25 -23.80 27.74
N LYS A 31 13.76 -24.31 26.61
CA LYS A 31 12.42 -24.88 26.52
C LYS A 31 12.42 -26.27 27.20
N PRO A 32 11.51 -26.51 28.17
CA PRO A 32 11.29 -27.86 28.72
C PRO A 32 10.51 -28.73 27.72
N ASP A 33 10.45 -30.03 28.01
CA ASP A 33 9.58 -30.96 27.29
C ASP A 33 8.13 -30.85 27.80
N ALA A 34 7.58 -29.65 27.74
CA ALA A 34 6.22 -29.31 28.14
C ALA A 34 5.68 -28.17 27.25
N LEU A 35 4.34 -28.07 27.15
CA LEU A 35 3.71 -26.97 26.44
C LEU A 35 3.89 -25.68 27.23
N VAL A 36 4.21 -24.62 26.51
CA VAL A 36 4.50 -23.33 27.14
C VAL A 36 3.48 -22.27 26.73
N THR A 37 3.26 -21.35 27.66
CA THR A 37 2.54 -20.09 27.40
C THR A 37 3.53 -18.94 27.62
N ILE A 38 3.64 -18.08 26.63
CA ILE A 38 4.45 -16.86 26.67
C ILE A 38 3.49 -15.69 26.75
N THR A 39 3.69 -14.81 27.72
CA THR A 39 2.87 -13.60 27.90
C THR A 39 3.77 -12.38 27.95
N ILE A 40 3.44 -11.37 27.16
CA ILE A 40 4.13 -10.08 27.13
C ILE A 40 3.16 -9.02 27.68
N THR A 41 3.62 -8.31 28.70
CA THR A 41 2.82 -7.23 29.32
C THR A 41 3.57 -5.91 29.31
N ALA A 42 2.82 -4.81 29.18
CA ALA A 42 3.32 -3.47 29.39
C ALA A 42 2.29 -2.65 30.17
N ASN A 43 2.76 -1.88 31.16
CA ASN A 43 1.93 -1.05 32.01
C ASN A 43 0.72 -1.83 32.61
N GLY A 44 0.95 -3.09 32.99
CA GLY A 44 -0.07 -3.96 33.59
C GLY A 44 -1.08 -4.53 32.59
N LYS A 45 -0.94 -4.28 31.28
CA LYS A 45 -1.81 -4.85 30.23
C LYS A 45 -1.07 -5.90 29.43
N THR A 46 -1.73 -7.01 29.10
CA THR A 46 -1.22 -8.00 28.16
C THR A 46 -1.26 -7.43 26.75
N ILE A 47 -0.09 -7.38 26.10
CA ILE A 47 0.08 -6.91 24.72
C ILE A 47 0.00 -8.08 23.75
N ALA A 48 0.67 -9.19 24.10
CA ALA A 48 0.68 -10.40 23.30
C ALA A 48 0.71 -11.63 24.21
N SER A 49 0.11 -12.71 23.76
CA SER A 49 0.17 -14.01 24.40
C SER A 49 0.24 -15.09 23.33
N TYR A 50 1.09 -16.06 23.54
CA TYR A 50 1.22 -17.26 22.71
C TYR A 50 1.12 -18.49 23.62
N THR A 51 0.24 -19.41 23.29
CA THR A 51 0.15 -20.72 23.95
C THR A 51 0.46 -21.80 22.93
N GLU A 52 1.42 -22.62 23.22
CA GLU A 52 1.81 -23.74 22.38
C GLU A 52 0.70 -24.80 22.35
N GLU A 53 0.38 -25.28 21.16
CA GLU A 53 -0.62 -26.35 20.96
C GLU A 53 0.08 -27.66 20.63
N LYS A 54 -0.51 -28.79 21.01
CA LYS A 54 -0.01 -30.09 20.60
C LYS A 54 -0.20 -30.26 19.09
N PRO A 55 0.81 -30.81 18.39
CA PRO A 55 0.73 -30.98 16.92
C PRO A 55 -0.48 -31.79 16.44
N ASP A 56 -0.95 -32.75 17.23
CA ASP A 56 -2.11 -33.59 16.97
C ASP A 56 -3.46 -32.86 17.14
N GLN A 57 -3.47 -31.71 17.84
CA GLN A 57 -4.63 -30.84 17.98
C GLN A 57 -4.78 -29.83 16.83
N LEU A 58 -3.74 -29.65 16.05
CA LEU A 58 -3.77 -28.78 14.87
C LEU A 58 -4.61 -29.45 13.77
N LYS A 59 -5.86 -29.02 13.65
CA LYS A 59 -6.71 -29.43 12.52
C LYS A 59 -6.12 -28.82 11.24
N LYS A 60 -5.80 -29.67 10.28
CA LYS A 60 -5.49 -29.18 8.92
C LYS A 60 -6.70 -28.41 8.40
N PRO A 61 -6.52 -27.19 7.91
CA PRO A 61 -7.61 -26.50 7.25
C PRO A 61 -8.11 -27.35 6.06
N PRO A 62 -9.41 -27.27 5.74
CA PRO A 62 -9.91 -27.94 4.52
C PRO A 62 -9.18 -27.40 3.29
N VAL A 63 -8.99 -28.26 2.32
CA VAL A 63 -8.47 -27.86 1.01
C VAL A 63 -9.48 -26.88 0.41
N LYS A 64 -8.99 -25.72 -0.03
CA LYS A 64 -9.83 -24.72 -0.69
C LYS A 64 -10.27 -25.28 -2.05
N ASP A 65 -11.55 -25.16 -2.36
CA ASP A 65 -12.05 -25.46 -3.69
C ASP A 65 -11.38 -24.54 -4.74
N PRO A 66 -11.04 -25.08 -5.90
CA PRO A 66 -10.49 -24.27 -6.98
C PRO A 66 -11.52 -23.21 -7.42
N MET A 67 -11.03 -22.10 -7.95
CA MET A 67 -11.91 -21.09 -8.55
C MET A 67 -12.67 -21.70 -9.73
N PRO A 68 -13.99 -21.41 -9.88
CA PRO A 68 -14.76 -21.89 -11.04
C PRO A 68 -14.19 -21.30 -12.32
N LEU A 69 -14.26 -22.01 -13.42
CA LEU A 69 -13.86 -21.48 -14.72
C LEU A 69 -14.73 -20.26 -15.07
N ALA A 70 -14.15 -19.26 -15.74
CA ALA A 70 -14.87 -18.04 -16.09
C ALA A 70 -16.18 -18.30 -16.84
N ALA A 71 -16.21 -19.33 -17.69
CA ALA A 71 -17.41 -19.72 -18.43
C ALA A 71 -18.54 -20.29 -17.54
N GLU A 72 -18.21 -20.80 -16.36
CA GLU A 72 -19.16 -21.41 -15.41
C GLU A 72 -19.80 -20.40 -14.47
N VAL A 73 -19.19 -19.21 -14.30
CA VAL A 73 -19.73 -18.12 -13.48
C VAL A 73 -20.94 -17.52 -14.16
N GLN A 74 -22.00 -17.20 -13.41
CA GLN A 74 -23.31 -16.90 -14.02
C GLN A 74 -23.46 -15.48 -14.56
N SER A 75 -23.02 -14.47 -13.84
CA SER A 75 -23.25 -13.06 -14.19
C SER A 75 -21.96 -12.27 -14.42
N ALA A 76 -22.06 -11.13 -15.11
CA ALA A 76 -20.93 -10.23 -15.31
C ALA A 76 -20.43 -9.60 -14.01
N ASP A 77 -21.33 -9.36 -13.03
CA ASP A 77 -20.94 -8.86 -11.71
C ASP A 77 -20.15 -9.92 -10.94
N GLU A 78 -20.58 -11.18 -10.94
CA GLU A 78 -19.83 -12.27 -10.31
C GLU A 78 -18.48 -12.51 -10.99
N LEU A 79 -18.42 -12.40 -12.32
CA LEU A 79 -17.17 -12.46 -13.07
C LEU A 79 -16.22 -11.34 -12.68
N TYR A 80 -16.73 -10.13 -12.50
CA TYR A 80 -15.92 -9.01 -11.99
C TYR A 80 -15.36 -9.30 -10.59
N MET A 81 -16.23 -9.78 -9.68
CA MET A 81 -15.79 -10.13 -8.32
C MET A 81 -14.80 -11.30 -8.29
N ALA A 82 -14.99 -12.31 -9.12
CA ALA A 82 -14.05 -13.41 -9.26
C ALA A 82 -12.69 -12.95 -9.79
N GLY A 83 -12.68 -12.09 -10.80
CA GLY A 83 -11.46 -11.50 -11.33
C GLY A 83 -10.70 -10.66 -10.27
N LEU A 84 -11.41 -9.84 -9.49
CA LEU A 84 -10.82 -9.11 -8.37
C LEU A 84 -10.26 -10.04 -7.30
N HIS A 85 -10.96 -11.13 -6.98
CA HIS A 85 -10.47 -12.12 -6.02
C HIS A 85 -9.15 -12.74 -6.47
N VAL A 86 -9.08 -13.20 -7.72
CA VAL A 86 -7.85 -13.76 -8.32
C VAL A 86 -6.72 -12.74 -8.29
N GLU A 87 -7.01 -11.48 -8.59
CA GLU A 87 -6.04 -10.40 -8.55
C GLU A 87 -5.49 -10.15 -7.14
N GLN A 88 -6.36 -10.10 -6.14
CA GLN A 88 -5.98 -9.85 -4.74
C GLN A 88 -5.18 -11.01 -4.13
N TYR A 89 -5.57 -12.24 -4.40
CA TYR A 89 -4.95 -13.43 -3.81
C TYR A 89 -3.89 -14.07 -4.69
N ARG A 90 -3.65 -13.51 -5.90
CA ARG A 90 -2.61 -13.94 -6.84
C ARG A 90 -2.59 -15.46 -7.04
N ASP A 91 -3.72 -16.03 -7.45
CA ASP A 91 -3.80 -17.47 -7.76
C ASP A 91 -2.86 -17.78 -8.93
N PRO A 92 -1.84 -18.65 -8.75
CA PRO A 92 -0.85 -18.90 -9.80
C PRO A 92 -1.43 -19.73 -10.98
N ALA A 93 -2.58 -20.36 -10.78
CA ALA A 93 -3.21 -21.22 -11.79
C ALA A 93 -4.19 -20.48 -12.70
N VAL A 94 -4.63 -19.28 -12.30
CA VAL A 94 -5.70 -18.55 -12.98
C VAL A 94 -5.35 -17.06 -13.08
N MET A 95 -5.52 -16.51 -14.27
CA MET A 95 -5.30 -15.08 -14.50
C MET A 95 -6.62 -14.30 -14.43
N PRO A 96 -6.63 -13.07 -13.88
CA PRO A 96 -7.85 -12.30 -13.67
C PRO A 96 -8.50 -11.82 -14.99
N ASP A 97 -7.71 -11.63 -16.05
CA ASP A 97 -8.20 -11.20 -17.36
C ASP A 97 -9.22 -12.16 -17.97
N ALA A 98 -9.09 -13.46 -17.73
CA ALA A 98 -10.04 -14.48 -18.21
C ALA A 98 -11.47 -14.19 -17.72
N TYR A 99 -11.62 -13.76 -16.46
CA TYR A 99 -12.93 -13.42 -15.89
C TYR A 99 -13.45 -12.08 -16.43
N PHE A 100 -12.59 -11.06 -16.47
CA PHE A 100 -13.00 -9.75 -16.99
C PHE A 100 -13.40 -9.82 -18.46
N LEU A 101 -12.65 -10.55 -19.30
CA LEU A 101 -12.96 -10.72 -20.71
C LEU A 101 -14.27 -11.49 -20.91
N GLU A 102 -14.52 -12.56 -20.15
CA GLU A 102 -15.78 -13.29 -20.20
C GLU A 102 -16.94 -12.37 -19.76
N GLY A 103 -16.75 -11.53 -18.74
CA GLY A 103 -17.73 -10.53 -18.35
C GLY A 103 -18.03 -9.52 -19.45
N LEU A 104 -17.02 -9.08 -20.20
CA LEU A 104 -17.16 -8.17 -21.33
C LEU A 104 -17.79 -8.82 -22.59
N LYS A 105 -17.69 -10.13 -22.74
CA LYS A 105 -18.43 -10.86 -23.78
C LYS A 105 -19.94 -10.82 -23.50
N ARG A 106 -20.34 -10.93 -22.23
CA ARG A 106 -21.75 -10.93 -21.81
C ARG A 106 -22.33 -9.52 -21.75
N ASP A 107 -21.60 -8.57 -21.15
CA ASP A 107 -21.91 -7.14 -21.19
C ASP A 107 -20.69 -6.32 -21.60
N PRO A 108 -20.57 -5.93 -22.88
CA PRO A 108 -19.43 -5.14 -23.37
C PRO A 108 -19.28 -3.77 -22.74
N ARG A 109 -20.24 -3.35 -21.92
CA ARG A 109 -20.26 -2.06 -21.20
C ARG A 109 -20.20 -2.24 -19.69
N HIS A 110 -19.92 -3.41 -19.19
CA HIS A 110 -19.80 -3.67 -17.75
C HIS A 110 -18.63 -2.88 -17.17
N ALA A 111 -18.94 -1.81 -16.39
CA ALA A 111 -17.93 -0.86 -15.91
C ALA A 111 -16.84 -1.51 -15.06
N GLY A 112 -17.21 -2.44 -14.17
CA GLY A 112 -16.26 -3.17 -13.32
C GLY A 112 -15.26 -4.00 -14.16
N CYS A 113 -15.74 -4.78 -15.12
CA CYS A 113 -14.87 -5.57 -15.99
C CYS A 113 -13.98 -4.70 -16.88
N LEU A 114 -14.48 -3.55 -17.35
CA LEU A 114 -13.67 -2.57 -18.07
C LEU A 114 -12.55 -2.01 -17.20
N LEU A 115 -12.81 -1.67 -15.93
CA LEU A 115 -11.78 -1.20 -14.99
C LEU A 115 -10.81 -2.31 -14.61
N GLY A 116 -11.29 -3.54 -14.41
CA GLY A 116 -10.43 -4.69 -14.18
C GLY A 116 -9.45 -4.93 -15.34
N MET A 117 -9.94 -4.85 -16.59
CA MET A 117 -9.08 -4.94 -17.77
C MET A 117 -8.11 -3.76 -17.87
N ALA A 118 -8.55 -2.54 -17.54
CA ALA A 118 -7.66 -1.37 -17.53
C ALA A 118 -6.51 -1.57 -16.53
N ALA A 119 -6.81 -2.03 -15.32
CA ALA A 119 -5.80 -2.31 -14.31
C ALA A 119 -4.86 -3.46 -14.72
N TYR A 120 -5.40 -4.53 -15.28
CA TYR A 120 -4.62 -5.65 -15.81
C TYR A 120 -3.67 -5.21 -16.92
N CYS A 121 -4.18 -4.54 -17.95
CA CYS A 121 -3.36 -4.04 -19.06
C CYS A 121 -2.29 -3.04 -18.58
N TYR A 122 -2.61 -2.17 -17.62
CA TYR A 122 -1.64 -1.25 -17.02
C TYR A 122 -0.46 -2.00 -16.39
N ARG A 123 -0.73 -3.04 -15.58
CA ARG A 123 0.34 -3.86 -14.98
C ARG A 123 1.16 -4.64 -16.01
N MET A 124 0.55 -4.98 -17.13
CA MET A 124 1.24 -5.63 -18.26
C MET A 124 1.95 -4.64 -19.18
N ALA A 125 1.99 -3.34 -18.82
CA ALA A 125 2.54 -2.25 -19.63
C ALA A 125 1.88 -2.09 -21.02
N LEU A 126 0.66 -2.60 -21.21
CA LEU A 126 -0.17 -2.42 -22.41
C LEU A 126 -0.97 -1.11 -22.25
N LEU A 127 -0.27 0.03 -22.29
CA LEU A 127 -0.83 1.32 -21.87
C LEU A 127 -1.97 1.79 -22.76
N SER A 128 -1.86 1.65 -24.09
CA SER A 128 -2.92 2.04 -25.03
C SER A 128 -4.23 1.27 -24.83
N GLU A 129 -4.14 -0.05 -24.58
CA GLU A 129 -5.28 -0.88 -24.26
C GLU A 129 -5.88 -0.51 -22.90
N ALA A 130 -5.02 -0.25 -21.90
CA ALA A 130 -5.43 0.19 -20.58
C ALA A 130 -6.22 1.52 -20.66
N GLU A 131 -5.71 2.51 -21.41
CA GLU A 131 -6.38 3.78 -21.64
C GLU A 131 -7.76 3.58 -22.30
N ASN A 132 -7.83 2.75 -23.34
CA ASN A 132 -9.10 2.45 -24.01
C ASN A 132 -10.14 1.87 -23.05
N TYR A 133 -9.77 0.88 -22.26
CA TYR A 133 -10.67 0.28 -21.27
C TYR A 133 -11.10 1.29 -20.20
N ALA A 134 -10.18 2.08 -19.65
CA ALA A 134 -10.50 3.08 -18.64
C ALA A 134 -11.44 4.17 -19.16
N ARG A 135 -11.21 4.70 -20.35
CA ARG A 135 -12.09 5.70 -20.99
C ARG A 135 -13.49 5.15 -21.28
N ARG A 136 -13.60 3.89 -21.71
CA ARG A 136 -14.89 3.20 -21.89
C ARG A 136 -15.63 3.04 -20.57
N ALA A 137 -14.92 2.70 -19.49
CA ALA A 137 -15.51 2.61 -18.16
C ALA A 137 -16.07 3.96 -17.69
N ILE A 138 -15.29 5.02 -17.80
CA ILE A 138 -15.71 6.39 -17.45
C ILE A 138 -16.94 6.79 -18.28
N LYS A 139 -16.92 6.58 -19.60
CA LYS A 139 -18.08 6.86 -20.48
C LYS A 139 -19.34 6.11 -20.03
N ARG A 140 -19.19 4.89 -19.55
CA ARG A 140 -20.32 4.10 -19.04
C ARG A 140 -20.83 4.64 -17.71
N LEU A 141 -19.92 4.95 -16.78
CA LEU A 141 -20.24 5.44 -15.44
C LEU A 141 -20.88 6.83 -15.47
N THR A 142 -20.44 7.69 -16.39
CA THR A 142 -20.93 9.07 -16.50
C THR A 142 -22.15 9.21 -17.41
N LYS A 143 -22.66 8.12 -18.01
CA LYS A 143 -23.75 8.18 -19.01
C LYS A 143 -25.03 8.87 -18.52
N PHE A 144 -25.39 8.65 -17.27
CA PHE A 144 -26.65 9.17 -16.68
C PHE A 144 -26.41 10.11 -15.51
N ASN A 145 -25.20 10.16 -14.98
CA ASN A 145 -24.84 10.99 -13.84
C ASN A 145 -23.38 11.44 -13.98
N ALA A 146 -23.14 12.73 -14.01
CA ALA A 146 -21.79 13.29 -14.06
C ALA A 146 -20.97 12.94 -12.80
N ARG A 147 -21.62 12.71 -11.65
CA ARG A 147 -20.97 12.28 -10.42
C ARG A 147 -20.95 10.75 -10.35
N ILE A 148 -19.78 10.16 -10.47
CA ILE A 148 -19.59 8.71 -10.35
C ILE A 148 -19.53 8.27 -8.88
N PRO A 149 -19.91 7.01 -8.56
CA PRO A 149 -19.93 6.51 -7.17
C PRO A 149 -18.56 6.42 -6.52
N SER A 150 -17.53 6.16 -7.31
CA SER A 150 -16.11 6.05 -6.87
C SER A 150 -15.20 6.80 -7.82
N GLY A 151 -14.18 7.47 -7.29
CA GLY A 151 -13.13 8.12 -8.09
C GLY A 151 -12.14 7.15 -8.76
N ASP A 152 -12.29 5.84 -8.55
CA ASP A 152 -11.31 4.83 -9.01
C ASP A 152 -11.09 4.84 -10.52
N ALA A 153 -12.15 5.06 -11.30
CA ALA A 153 -12.04 5.11 -12.76
C ALA A 153 -11.18 6.30 -13.23
N TYR A 154 -11.36 7.46 -12.62
CA TYR A 154 -10.53 8.63 -12.91
C TYR A 154 -9.11 8.44 -12.41
N TYR A 155 -8.93 7.90 -11.20
CA TYR A 155 -7.62 7.62 -10.64
C TYR A 155 -6.83 6.63 -11.51
N GLN A 156 -7.47 5.54 -11.94
CA GLN A 156 -6.86 4.54 -12.82
C GLN A 156 -6.44 5.14 -14.18
N LEU A 157 -7.29 5.99 -14.77
CA LEU A 157 -6.93 6.68 -16.01
C LEU A 157 -5.76 7.65 -15.78
N GLY A 158 -5.74 8.34 -14.64
CA GLY A 158 -4.60 9.18 -14.25
C GLY A 158 -3.28 8.42 -14.21
N LEU A 159 -3.26 7.24 -13.56
CA LEU A 159 -2.06 6.37 -13.51
C LEU A 159 -1.59 5.95 -14.90
N ILE A 160 -2.52 5.60 -15.79
CA ILE A 160 -2.21 5.17 -17.15
C ILE A 160 -1.60 6.33 -17.95
N LEU A 161 -2.24 7.49 -17.90
CA LEU A 161 -1.77 8.69 -18.62
C LEU A 161 -0.41 9.17 -18.10
N GLU A 162 -0.18 9.09 -16.80
CA GLU A 162 1.12 9.40 -16.21
C GLU A 162 2.21 8.46 -16.72
N ALA A 163 1.92 7.15 -16.81
CA ALA A 163 2.83 6.16 -17.37
C ALA A 163 3.10 6.37 -18.87
N GLU A 164 2.15 6.96 -19.59
CA GLU A 164 2.32 7.38 -20.99
C GLU A 164 3.07 8.70 -21.15
N GLY A 165 3.45 9.36 -20.06
CA GLY A 165 4.07 10.69 -20.05
C GLY A 165 3.11 11.85 -20.30
N LYS A 166 1.78 11.61 -20.28
CA LYS A 166 0.73 12.62 -20.42
C LYS A 166 0.39 13.25 -19.07
N THR A 167 1.39 13.84 -18.41
CA THR A 167 1.31 14.26 -16.99
C THR A 167 0.24 15.34 -16.75
N ASP A 168 0.01 16.25 -17.70
CA ASP A 168 -1.01 17.29 -17.54
C ASP A 168 -2.43 16.71 -17.54
N GLU A 169 -2.71 15.78 -18.47
CA GLU A 169 -4.00 15.08 -18.45
C GLU A 169 -4.16 14.22 -17.21
N ALA A 170 -3.11 13.52 -16.78
CA ALA A 170 -3.12 12.72 -15.55
C ALA A 170 -3.48 13.57 -14.33
N TYR A 171 -2.88 14.75 -14.22
CA TYR A 171 -3.15 15.71 -13.15
C TYR A 171 -4.64 16.09 -13.08
N ASP A 172 -5.26 16.39 -14.22
CA ASP A 172 -6.68 16.72 -14.29
C ASP A 172 -7.56 15.55 -13.86
N TYR A 173 -7.24 14.32 -14.26
CA TYR A 173 -7.97 13.13 -13.84
C TYR A 173 -7.77 12.79 -12.35
N TYR A 174 -6.60 13.01 -11.79
CA TYR A 174 -6.41 12.88 -10.34
C TYR A 174 -7.25 13.89 -9.57
N ARG A 175 -7.31 15.14 -10.02
CA ARG A 175 -8.19 16.15 -9.42
C ARG A 175 -9.67 15.77 -9.50
N GLN A 176 -10.11 15.22 -10.63
CA GLN A 176 -11.48 14.70 -10.75
C GLN A 176 -11.73 13.51 -9.80
N ALA A 177 -10.77 12.61 -9.66
CA ALA A 177 -10.86 11.49 -8.71
C ALA A 177 -11.00 11.98 -7.26
N ALA A 178 -10.31 13.06 -6.90
CA ALA A 178 -10.33 13.64 -5.56
C ALA A 178 -11.69 14.30 -5.20
N TRP A 179 -12.60 14.51 -6.14
CA TRP A 179 -13.97 14.96 -5.82
C TRP A 179 -14.82 13.89 -5.14
N VAL A 180 -14.37 12.64 -5.14
CA VAL A 180 -15.04 11.51 -4.49
C VAL A 180 -14.27 11.10 -3.24
N GLY A 181 -14.89 11.19 -2.07
CA GLY A 181 -14.25 11.06 -0.76
C GLY A 181 -13.33 9.83 -0.59
N SER A 182 -13.73 8.67 -1.14
CA SER A 182 -12.94 7.43 -1.09
C SER A 182 -11.61 7.48 -1.87
N SER A 183 -11.46 8.44 -2.78
CA SER A 183 -10.28 8.56 -3.65
C SER A 183 -9.43 9.79 -3.36
N VAL A 184 -9.83 10.65 -2.40
CA VAL A 184 -9.13 11.90 -2.08
C VAL A 184 -7.66 11.64 -1.75
N SER A 185 -7.38 10.77 -0.77
CA SER A 185 -5.99 10.54 -0.31
C SER A 185 -5.08 10.13 -1.46
N LYS A 186 -5.39 9.03 -2.15
CA LYS A 186 -4.55 8.51 -3.22
C LYS A 186 -4.40 9.48 -4.40
N ALA A 187 -5.49 10.17 -4.79
CA ALA A 187 -5.48 11.09 -5.91
C ALA A 187 -4.70 12.37 -5.59
N MET A 188 -4.93 12.98 -4.43
CA MET A 188 -4.20 14.18 -4.02
C MET A 188 -2.74 13.92 -3.72
N THR A 189 -2.38 12.70 -3.28
CA THR A 189 -0.97 12.30 -3.15
C THR A 189 -0.27 12.33 -4.50
N ARG A 190 -0.89 11.76 -5.56
CA ARG A 190 -0.31 11.84 -6.92
C ARG A 190 -0.24 13.27 -7.43
N THR A 191 -1.29 14.07 -7.19
CA THR A 191 -1.27 15.50 -7.52
C THR A 191 -0.10 16.21 -6.86
N ALA A 192 0.12 16.01 -5.57
CA ALA A 192 1.22 16.63 -4.82
C ALA A 192 2.62 16.15 -5.31
N CYS A 193 2.75 14.88 -5.70
CA CYS A 193 3.98 14.37 -6.32
C CYS A 193 4.27 15.08 -7.65
N ILE A 194 3.26 15.31 -8.47
CA ILE A 194 3.40 16.02 -9.74
C ILE A 194 3.76 17.50 -9.50
N ASP A 195 3.15 18.16 -8.52
CA ASP A 195 3.48 19.54 -8.16
C ASP A 195 4.96 19.63 -7.73
N LEU A 196 5.41 18.71 -6.86
CA LEU A 196 6.81 18.65 -6.45
C LEU A 196 7.76 18.44 -7.65
N ALA A 197 7.40 17.55 -8.58
CA ALA A 197 8.18 17.32 -9.80
C ALA A 197 8.25 18.55 -10.73
N ARG A 198 7.22 19.41 -10.70
CA ARG A 198 7.17 20.68 -11.42
C ARG A 198 7.86 21.84 -10.72
N SER A 199 8.34 21.60 -9.48
CA SER A 199 8.88 22.63 -8.58
C SER A 199 7.81 23.61 -8.06
N ASP A 200 6.54 23.23 -8.09
CA ASP A 200 5.41 24.00 -7.52
C ASP A 200 5.26 23.62 -6.03
N TYR A 201 6.27 24.02 -5.24
CA TYR A 201 6.47 23.52 -3.87
C TYR A 201 5.35 23.93 -2.90
N GLU A 202 4.82 25.14 -3.04
CA GLU A 202 3.71 25.65 -2.21
C GLU A 202 2.43 24.85 -2.47
N GLU A 203 2.12 24.54 -3.72
CA GLU A 203 1.00 23.69 -4.12
C GLU A 203 1.19 22.25 -3.62
N ALA A 204 2.39 21.68 -3.77
CA ALA A 204 2.73 20.38 -3.23
C ALA A 204 2.47 20.31 -1.73
N ILE A 205 2.89 21.32 -0.96
CA ILE A 205 2.63 21.43 0.49
C ILE A 205 1.11 21.53 0.75
N ALA A 206 0.40 22.38 0.01
CA ALA A 206 -1.04 22.60 0.20
C ALA A 206 -1.84 21.31 -0.05
N HIS A 207 -1.57 20.61 -1.16
CA HIS A 207 -2.22 19.35 -1.51
C HIS A 207 -1.86 18.25 -0.50
N THR A 208 -0.60 18.17 -0.07
CA THR A 208 -0.20 17.18 0.94
C THR A 208 -0.87 17.41 2.30
N LYS A 209 -1.01 18.66 2.74
CA LYS A 209 -1.77 18.99 3.96
C LYS A 209 -3.24 18.55 3.82
N GLN A 210 -3.82 18.68 2.64
CA GLN A 210 -5.16 18.17 2.37
C GLN A 210 -5.21 16.64 2.44
N VAL A 211 -4.20 15.92 1.89
CA VAL A 211 -4.08 14.46 2.07
C VAL A 211 -4.15 14.09 3.54
N LEU A 212 -3.34 14.73 4.38
CA LEU A 212 -3.24 14.42 5.81
C LEU A 212 -4.53 14.68 6.60
N THR A 213 -5.45 15.53 6.10
CA THR A 213 -6.79 15.68 6.72
C THR A 213 -7.70 14.48 6.49
N HIS A 214 -7.47 13.69 5.44
CA HIS A 214 -8.26 12.51 5.07
C HIS A 214 -7.56 11.20 5.44
N ASP A 215 -6.23 11.21 5.45
CA ASP A 215 -5.36 10.05 5.68
C ASP A 215 -4.11 10.50 6.44
N ALA A 216 -4.22 10.58 7.75
CA ALA A 216 -3.14 11.01 8.63
C ALA A 216 -1.91 10.09 8.61
N LYS A 217 -2.06 8.87 8.07
CA LYS A 217 -0.99 7.85 7.99
C LYS A 217 -0.53 7.62 6.55
N ASN A 218 -0.82 8.53 5.63
CA ASN A 218 -0.35 8.42 4.25
C ASN A 218 1.19 8.36 4.21
N PRO A 219 1.79 7.31 3.63
CA PRO A 219 3.23 7.11 3.71
C PRO A 219 4.03 8.13 2.89
N LEU A 220 3.50 8.62 1.77
CA LEU A 220 4.22 9.57 0.93
C LEU A 220 4.08 11.02 1.38
N ALA A 221 3.04 11.35 2.16
CA ALA A 221 2.80 12.71 2.59
C ALA A 221 3.99 13.35 3.34
N PRO A 222 4.62 12.73 4.35
CA PRO A 222 5.77 13.31 5.01
C PRO A 222 6.99 13.43 4.09
N VAL A 223 7.14 12.55 3.10
CA VAL A 223 8.22 12.62 2.10
C VAL A 223 8.06 13.85 1.21
N VAL A 224 6.86 14.05 0.64
CA VAL A 224 6.56 15.22 -0.21
C VAL A 224 6.74 16.52 0.58
N LEU A 225 6.24 16.58 1.82
CA LEU A 225 6.44 17.76 2.68
C LEU A 225 7.91 18.06 2.94
N ALA A 226 8.69 17.03 3.32
CA ALA A 226 10.10 17.21 3.64
C ALA A 226 10.90 17.69 2.42
N LEU A 227 10.66 17.10 1.25
CA LEU A 227 11.33 17.50 0.00
C LEU A 227 10.91 18.91 -0.42
N SER A 228 9.63 19.26 -0.33
CA SER A 228 9.14 20.60 -0.65
C SER A 228 9.72 21.67 0.29
N TYR A 229 9.75 21.43 1.60
CA TYR A 229 10.35 22.36 2.56
C TYR A 229 11.86 22.53 2.34
N ARG A 230 12.58 21.45 2.01
CA ARG A 230 14.01 21.55 1.67
C ARG A 230 14.25 22.40 0.43
N ALA A 231 13.43 22.22 -0.61
CA ALA A 231 13.53 23.00 -1.84
C ALA A 231 13.26 24.50 -1.61
N LEU A 232 12.40 24.85 -0.66
CA LEU A 232 12.14 26.22 -0.23
C LEU A 232 13.20 26.77 0.75
N GLY A 233 14.20 25.97 1.17
CA GLY A 233 15.20 26.36 2.15
C GLY A 233 14.71 26.32 3.62
N GLU A 234 13.52 25.78 3.88
CA GLU A 234 12.91 25.64 5.20
C GLU A 234 13.38 24.35 5.90
N THR A 235 14.69 24.20 6.09
CA THR A 235 15.34 22.96 6.55
C THR A 235 14.80 22.49 7.91
N GLU A 236 14.58 23.41 8.87
CA GLU A 236 14.05 23.04 10.18
C GLU A 236 12.67 22.37 10.08
N LYS A 237 11.78 22.91 9.24
CA LYS A 237 10.45 22.29 9.02
C LYS A 237 10.56 20.93 8.35
N ALA A 238 11.50 20.76 7.43
CA ALA A 238 11.74 19.47 6.79
C ALA A 238 12.21 18.42 7.81
N ASP A 239 13.15 18.78 8.67
CA ASP A 239 13.68 17.88 9.69
C ASP A 239 12.63 17.53 10.75
N ASP A 240 11.78 18.49 11.16
CA ASP A 240 10.63 18.22 12.05
C ASP A 240 9.66 17.18 11.43
N VAL A 241 9.34 17.33 10.14
CA VAL A 241 8.46 16.40 9.43
C VAL A 241 9.09 15.01 9.32
N ILE A 242 10.39 14.92 9.01
CA ILE A 242 11.12 13.66 8.93
C ILE A 242 11.12 12.96 10.28
N GLU A 243 11.43 13.68 11.35
CA GLU A 243 11.49 13.10 12.69
C GLU A 243 10.11 12.64 13.18
N ALA A 244 9.07 13.46 13.00
CA ALA A 244 7.70 13.08 13.33
C ALA A 244 7.25 11.84 12.55
N GLY A 245 7.52 11.77 11.25
CA GLY A 245 7.18 10.62 10.43
C GLY A 245 7.93 9.34 10.83
N ARG A 246 9.19 9.47 11.27
CA ARG A 246 9.99 8.35 11.81
C ARG A 246 9.53 7.90 13.19
N GLN A 247 8.94 8.76 13.98
CA GLN A 247 8.31 8.38 15.25
C GLN A 247 7.00 7.63 15.03
N ASP A 248 6.26 7.99 13.99
CA ASP A 248 5.03 7.30 13.59
C ASP A 248 5.30 5.94 12.95
N ASP A 249 6.27 5.89 12.04
CA ASP A 249 6.74 4.67 11.37
C ASP A 249 8.28 4.63 11.33
N CYS A 250 8.85 3.93 12.30
CA CYS A 250 10.30 3.79 12.41
C CYS A 250 10.92 2.92 11.29
N PHE A 251 10.11 2.22 10.49
CA PHE A 251 10.55 1.42 9.34
C PHE A 251 10.37 2.15 8.01
N HIS A 252 9.90 3.36 8.00
CA HIS A 252 9.71 4.14 6.77
C HIS A 252 11.04 4.45 6.08
N MET A 253 11.39 3.70 5.05
CA MET A 253 12.73 3.71 4.46
C MET A 253 13.08 5.04 3.81
N LEU A 254 12.16 5.72 3.09
CA LEU A 254 12.43 7.04 2.51
C LEU A 254 12.73 8.10 3.57
N LEU A 255 12.00 8.13 4.70
CA LEU A 255 12.27 9.07 5.78
C LEU A 255 13.60 8.76 6.48
N ARG A 256 13.98 7.50 6.62
CA ARG A 256 15.31 7.11 7.10
C ARG A 256 16.41 7.63 6.17
N TRP A 257 16.25 7.46 4.87
CA TRP A 257 17.17 7.99 3.88
C TRP A 257 17.29 9.51 3.99
N LEU A 258 16.16 10.21 3.99
CA LEU A 258 16.09 11.67 4.08
C LEU A 258 16.63 12.21 5.41
N SER A 259 16.69 11.42 6.48
CA SER A 259 17.28 11.86 7.77
C SER A 259 18.82 11.96 7.75
N GLY A 260 19.48 11.67 6.62
CA GLY A 260 20.92 11.70 6.49
C GLY A 260 21.63 10.51 7.14
N MET A 261 20.95 9.39 7.30
CA MET A 261 21.53 8.14 7.80
C MET A 261 22.67 7.70 6.88
N SER A 262 23.79 7.23 7.45
CA SER A 262 24.87 6.70 6.64
C SER A 262 24.41 5.47 5.83
N GLU A 263 24.92 5.33 4.61
CA GLU A 263 24.57 4.23 3.70
C GLU A 263 24.74 2.86 4.37
N ALA A 264 25.85 2.63 5.05
CA ALA A 264 26.10 1.37 5.76
C ALA A 264 25.04 1.08 6.84
N HIS A 265 24.62 2.11 7.60
CA HIS A 265 23.60 1.96 8.62
C HIS A 265 22.21 1.76 7.99
N PHE A 266 21.92 2.48 6.90
CA PHE A 266 20.69 2.34 6.15
C PHE A 266 20.50 0.91 5.65
N PHE A 267 21.45 0.36 4.93
CA PHE A 267 21.38 -1.02 4.43
C PHE A 267 21.37 -2.08 5.55
N SER A 268 22.02 -1.82 6.70
CA SER A 268 21.94 -2.74 7.84
C SER A 268 20.55 -2.84 8.48
N LYS A 269 19.64 -1.93 8.15
CA LYS A 269 18.25 -1.88 8.65
C LYS A 269 17.21 -2.31 7.60
N MET A 270 17.66 -2.67 6.40
CA MET A 270 16.79 -3.26 5.40
C MET A 270 16.42 -4.69 5.76
N ASP A 271 15.30 -5.13 5.23
CA ASP A 271 14.83 -6.52 5.36
C ASP A 271 15.60 -7.50 4.46
N SER A 272 15.03 -8.67 4.23
CA SER A 272 15.61 -9.72 3.38
C SER A 272 15.59 -9.38 1.88
N GLU A 273 14.87 -8.33 1.46
CA GLU A 273 14.67 -7.96 0.05
C GLU A 273 15.17 -6.53 -0.25
N PRO A 274 16.47 -6.21 0.03
CA PRO A 274 16.96 -4.84 -0.09
C PRO A 274 16.88 -4.30 -1.52
N ALA A 275 17.02 -5.14 -2.54
CA ALA A 275 16.92 -4.74 -3.93
C ALA A 275 15.51 -4.24 -4.29
N GLN A 276 14.46 -4.95 -3.86
CA GLN A 276 13.09 -4.55 -4.09
C GLN A 276 12.77 -3.23 -3.38
N THR A 277 13.12 -3.13 -2.09
CA THR A 277 12.90 -1.92 -1.29
C THR A 277 13.59 -0.70 -1.93
N THR A 278 14.83 -0.86 -2.39
CA THR A 278 15.57 0.23 -3.06
C THR A 278 14.92 0.63 -4.38
N LEU A 279 14.43 -0.33 -5.18
CA LEU A 279 13.72 -0.04 -6.42
C LEU A 279 12.41 0.71 -6.15
N ASP A 280 11.63 0.29 -5.18
CA ASP A 280 10.37 0.96 -4.80
C ASP A 280 10.62 2.41 -4.38
N MET A 281 11.65 2.65 -3.54
CA MET A 281 12.07 4.01 -3.17
C MET A 281 12.51 4.84 -4.37
N ALA A 282 13.27 4.24 -5.30
CA ALA A 282 13.73 4.93 -6.51
C ALA A 282 12.54 5.31 -7.42
N PHE A 283 11.54 4.45 -7.57
CA PHE A 283 10.32 4.76 -8.31
C PHE A 283 9.53 5.90 -7.66
N ASP A 284 9.38 5.88 -6.34
CA ASP A 284 8.72 6.96 -5.62
C ASP A 284 9.44 8.29 -5.83
N LEU A 285 10.75 8.34 -5.65
CA LEU A 285 11.56 9.55 -5.88
C LEU A 285 11.52 10.03 -7.32
N LEU A 286 11.61 9.13 -8.30
CA LEU A 286 11.49 9.47 -9.73
C LEU A 286 10.12 10.10 -10.04
N SER A 287 9.05 9.55 -9.46
CA SER A 287 7.70 10.09 -9.63
C SER A 287 7.50 11.49 -9.05
N MET A 288 8.39 11.90 -8.16
CA MET A 288 8.45 13.23 -7.53
C MET A 288 9.50 14.14 -8.21
N GLY A 289 10.09 13.71 -9.32
CA GLY A 289 11.14 14.48 -10.03
C GLY A 289 12.50 14.49 -9.31
N GLN A 290 12.73 13.62 -8.35
CA GLN A 290 13.92 13.58 -7.49
C GLN A 290 14.96 12.56 -8.01
N ALA A 291 15.33 12.65 -9.28
CA ALA A 291 16.26 11.70 -9.92
C ALA A 291 17.70 11.71 -9.35
N ALA A 292 18.07 12.76 -8.62
CA ALA A 292 19.44 12.95 -8.06
C ALA A 292 19.53 12.59 -6.57
N GLN A 293 18.44 12.18 -5.94
CA GLN A 293 18.42 11.74 -4.53
C GLN A 293 18.75 10.24 -4.44
#